data_5e9f46883b59738a0ab47e8cafe9bd71
#
_entry.id   5e9f46883b59738a0ab47e8cafe9bd71
#
_cell.length_a   1.000
_cell.length_b   1.000
_cell.length_c   1.000
_cell.angle_alpha   90.00
_cell.angle_beta   90.00
_cell.angle_gamma   90.00
#
_symmetry.space_group_name_H-M   'P 1'
#
loop_
_entity.id
_entity.type
_entity.pdbx_description
1 polymer ?
#
loop_
_entity_poly.entity_id
_entity_poly.type
_entity_poly.pdbx_seq_one_letter_code
_entity_poly.pdbx_strand_id
1 'polypeptide(L)'
;MPKTIFGTTEKSNFILNMKYDTVRKWINGILCACIIVPLIGGMFITGMENVSSFLGAFLYATGFTCILFYIVLLLRKDISLKNYPAAFLIFVLAVLALASYYRIALDSTRGPETINTAILGEIGRYEGLLALLAYFGIFLLATAVMKRSSVKMVLDVLVGAGIVQAIIAVMQHIPWNFPSDFRKLPALLLLKDVHLSSGLSDSPIFYGSFLTLVSGVAVTGALYEKNIIRARIYGASAVFFFLTGLFTSSVVPLIGIGAVVLTAIIIELCGKKGEAFPEGMFRSPKKRLLILIIAYAVVFGLVFALQGIYLRDKAIAYTDCFYRLYLTGSPSPMNDASLWQIGAERSFLLINNNPLLGAGPDLMAKAQIDLEMSVDALDKSYNEYLYIAATRGIPALLVYLALLAATIRQAIRGVKEFLADREMWFRPALLTAILAYSVQAFFSASAVTVAPFFWLLMGFVWSKFLGDPRK
;
A
#
# COMPACT_ATOMS: atom_id res chain seq x y z
N MET A 1 -21.58 5.26 -63.38
CA MET A 1 -21.20 4.43 -62.25
C MET A 1 -20.47 5.31 -61.25
N PRO A 2 -20.98 5.67 -60.10
CA PRO A 2 -20.28 6.45 -59.11
C PRO A 2 -19.46 5.53 -58.18
N LYS A 3 -18.17 5.83 -58.04
CA LYS A 3 -17.28 5.21 -57.09
C LYS A 3 -17.69 5.69 -55.70
N THR A 4 -18.08 4.73 -54.87
CA THR A 4 -18.36 4.86 -53.45
C THR A 4 -17.15 5.40 -52.70
N ILE A 5 -17.34 6.58 -52.12
CA ILE A 5 -16.48 7.18 -51.11
C ILE A 5 -16.82 6.47 -49.77
N PHE A 6 -16.01 5.51 -49.40
CA PHE A 6 -15.85 5.08 -47.98
C PHE A 6 -14.39 5.15 -47.67
N GLY A 7 -13.96 6.33 -47.27
CA GLY A 7 -12.68 6.53 -46.60
C GLY A 7 -12.69 5.80 -45.27
N THR A 8 -12.21 4.58 -45.26
CA THR A 8 -12.14 3.66 -44.13
C THR A 8 -11.09 4.13 -43.13
N THR A 9 -11.51 4.45 -41.93
CA THR A 9 -11.14 3.82 -40.63
C THR A 9 -9.69 3.29 -40.47
N GLU A 10 -8.66 3.88 -41.08
CA GLU A 10 -7.26 3.57 -40.74
C GLU A 10 -6.74 4.18 -39.42
N LYS A 11 -7.47 5.16 -38.84
CA LYS A 11 -7.06 5.81 -37.59
C LYS A 11 -7.45 5.07 -36.31
N SER A 12 -8.35 4.08 -36.37
CA SER A 12 -8.83 3.36 -35.17
C SER A 12 -7.89 2.25 -34.69
N ASN A 13 -6.89 1.85 -35.47
CA ASN A 13 -6.08 0.66 -35.20
C ASN A 13 -4.65 0.96 -34.69
N PHE A 14 -4.30 2.22 -34.41
CA PHE A 14 -2.94 2.56 -34.01
C PHE A 14 -2.49 1.80 -32.75
N ILE A 15 -3.33 1.78 -31.69
CA ILE A 15 -3.00 1.12 -30.43
C ILE A 15 -3.00 -0.41 -30.60
N LEU A 16 -3.94 -0.95 -31.40
CA LEU A 16 -4.02 -2.39 -31.66
C LEU A 16 -2.83 -2.92 -32.46
N ASN A 17 -2.19 -2.10 -33.27
CA ASN A 17 -1.05 -2.45 -34.12
C ASN A 17 0.32 -2.07 -33.53
N MET A 18 0.36 -1.54 -32.29
CA MET A 18 1.63 -1.19 -31.64
C MET A 18 2.53 -2.41 -31.44
N LYS A 19 3.85 -2.24 -31.68
CA LYS A 19 4.85 -3.27 -31.38
C LYS A 19 4.85 -3.61 -29.90
N TYR A 20 5.03 -4.89 -29.56
CA TYR A 20 5.06 -5.41 -28.20
C TYR A 20 5.98 -4.62 -27.25
N ASP A 21 7.19 -4.28 -27.70
CA ASP A 21 8.15 -3.50 -26.90
C ASP A 21 7.66 -2.08 -26.57
N THR A 22 6.87 -1.48 -27.44
CA THR A 22 6.26 -0.16 -27.21
C THR A 22 5.17 -0.26 -26.12
N VAL A 23 4.30 -1.26 -26.22
CA VAL A 23 3.26 -1.52 -25.21
C VAL A 23 3.89 -1.74 -23.82
N ARG A 24 4.95 -2.53 -23.76
CA ARG A 24 5.71 -2.75 -22.52
C ARG A 24 6.26 -1.46 -21.93
N LYS A 25 6.84 -0.58 -22.77
CA LYS A 25 7.35 0.72 -22.29
C LYS A 25 6.24 1.57 -21.71
N TRP A 26 5.05 1.56 -22.30
CA TRP A 26 3.89 2.27 -21.78
C TRP A 26 3.42 1.70 -20.42
N ILE A 27 3.29 0.37 -20.30
CA ILE A 27 2.93 -0.26 -19.01
C ILE A 27 3.93 0.14 -17.93
N ASN A 28 5.23 0.03 -18.19
CA ASN A 28 6.26 0.41 -17.25
C ASN A 28 6.19 1.91 -16.89
N GLY A 29 5.97 2.78 -17.89
CA GLY A 29 5.82 4.21 -17.69
C GLY A 29 4.63 4.55 -16.77
N ILE A 30 3.47 3.95 -17.02
CA ILE A 30 2.26 4.15 -16.20
C ILE A 30 2.52 3.69 -14.76
N LEU A 31 3.08 2.48 -14.57
CA LEU A 31 3.33 1.95 -13.22
C LEU A 31 4.39 2.75 -12.45
N CYS A 32 5.43 3.26 -13.13
CA CYS A 32 6.38 4.17 -12.50
C CYS A 32 5.75 5.54 -12.19
N ALA A 33 4.88 6.05 -13.08
CA ALA A 33 4.17 7.31 -12.86
C ALA A 33 3.24 7.21 -11.63
N CYS A 34 2.62 6.06 -11.37
CA CYS A 34 1.83 5.82 -10.15
C CYS A 34 2.64 6.08 -8.85
N ILE A 35 3.98 5.94 -8.91
CA ILE A 35 4.87 6.13 -7.76
C ILE A 35 5.45 7.54 -7.77
N ILE A 36 5.97 7.99 -8.91
CA ILE A 36 6.78 9.22 -9.02
C ILE A 36 5.89 10.47 -8.96
N VAL A 37 4.75 10.47 -9.67
CA VAL A 37 3.93 11.68 -9.78
C VAL A 37 3.30 12.08 -8.45
N PRO A 38 2.74 11.17 -7.63
CA PRO A 38 2.28 11.52 -6.28
C PRO A 38 3.41 12.08 -5.40
N LEU A 39 4.61 11.50 -5.50
CA LEU A 39 5.78 11.95 -4.77
C LEU A 39 6.15 13.40 -5.14
N ILE A 40 6.28 13.68 -6.44
CA ILE A 40 6.62 15.03 -6.92
C ILE A 40 5.51 16.02 -6.59
N GLY A 41 4.25 15.68 -6.87
CA GLY A 41 3.10 16.55 -6.58
C GLY A 41 3.01 16.90 -5.11
N GLY A 42 3.14 15.89 -4.24
CA GLY A 42 3.16 16.11 -2.79
C GLY A 42 4.29 17.03 -2.31
N MET A 43 5.42 17.08 -3.01
CA MET A 43 6.54 17.96 -2.65
C MET A 43 6.32 19.42 -3.03
N PHE A 44 5.61 19.70 -4.13
CA PHE A 44 5.52 21.06 -4.69
C PHE A 44 4.18 21.74 -4.49
N ILE A 45 3.11 21.00 -4.18
CA ILE A 45 1.79 21.57 -3.94
C ILE A 45 1.73 22.14 -2.51
N THR A 46 1.22 23.34 -2.38
CA THR A 46 1.04 24.00 -1.09
C THR A 46 -0.39 23.82 -0.56
N GLY A 47 -0.53 23.53 0.74
CA GLY A 47 -1.81 23.30 1.41
C GLY A 47 -2.21 21.82 1.39
N MET A 48 -2.54 21.29 2.58
CA MET A 48 -2.88 19.86 2.75
C MET A 48 -4.10 19.46 1.92
N GLU A 49 -5.14 20.28 1.88
CA GLU A 49 -6.34 20.03 1.06
C GLU A 49 -6.03 19.95 -0.44
N ASN A 50 -5.12 20.80 -0.93
CA ASN A 50 -4.71 20.81 -2.33
C ASN A 50 -3.89 19.55 -2.66
N VAL A 51 -3.00 19.11 -1.74
CA VAL A 51 -2.22 17.88 -1.90
C VAL A 51 -3.15 16.67 -1.96
N SER A 52 -4.09 16.55 -1.03
CA SER A 52 -5.04 15.44 -0.99
C SER A 52 -5.94 15.42 -2.22
N SER A 53 -6.43 16.58 -2.67
CA SER A 53 -7.23 16.72 -3.90
C SER A 53 -6.45 16.30 -5.12
N PHE A 54 -5.18 16.71 -5.22
CA PHE A 54 -4.30 16.30 -6.31
C PHE A 54 -4.05 14.79 -6.30
N LEU A 55 -3.75 14.20 -5.13
CA LEU A 55 -3.51 12.77 -4.99
C LEU A 55 -4.74 11.94 -5.38
N GLY A 56 -5.93 12.36 -4.93
CA GLY A 56 -7.20 11.74 -5.30
C GLY A 56 -7.46 11.82 -6.81
N ALA A 57 -7.40 13.00 -7.40
CA ALA A 57 -7.61 13.20 -8.83
C ALA A 57 -6.59 12.42 -9.69
N PHE A 58 -5.32 12.43 -9.29
CA PHE A 58 -4.26 11.68 -9.96
C PHE A 58 -4.51 10.16 -9.86
N LEU A 59 -4.90 9.66 -8.69
CA LEU A 59 -5.23 8.25 -8.48
C LEU A 59 -6.37 7.81 -9.40
N TYR A 60 -7.45 8.60 -9.50
CA TYR A 60 -8.60 8.26 -10.37
C TYR A 60 -8.19 8.24 -11.84
N ALA A 61 -7.47 9.27 -12.30
CA ALA A 61 -6.98 9.34 -13.68
C ALA A 61 -6.06 8.15 -14.02
N THR A 62 -5.15 7.83 -13.10
CA THR A 62 -4.19 6.72 -13.27
C THR A 62 -4.90 5.37 -13.25
N GLY A 63 -5.82 5.15 -12.30
CA GLY A 63 -6.59 3.92 -12.20
C GLY A 63 -7.45 3.68 -13.43
N PHE A 64 -8.12 4.71 -13.91
CA PHE A 64 -8.90 4.64 -15.15
C PHE A 64 -8.00 4.33 -16.36
N THR A 65 -6.85 4.98 -16.47
CA THR A 65 -5.84 4.68 -17.50
C THR A 65 -5.38 3.23 -17.42
N CYS A 66 -5.14 2.70 -16.22
CA CYS A 66 -4.77 1.29 -16.01
C CYS A 66 -5.86 0.33 -16.50
N ILE A 67 -7.13 0.61 -16.20
CA ILE A 67 -8.27 -0.20 -16.66
C ILE A 67 -8.35 -0.18 -18.19
N LEU A 68 -8.28 1.00 -18.81
CA LEU A 68 -8.32 1.14 -20.28
C LEU A 68 -7.18 0.36 -20.94
N PHE A 69 -5.96 0.49 -20.42
CA PHE A 69 -4.81 -0.26 -20.95
C PHE A 69 -4.99 -1.76 -20.80
N TYR A 70 -5.52 -2.22 -19.66
CA TYR A 70 -5.80 -3.64 -19.44
C TYR A 70 -6.83 -4.17 -20.43
N ILE A 71 -7.91 -3.40 -20.70
CA ILE A 71 -8.92 -3.75 -21.72
C ILE A 71 -8.27 -3.83 -23.12
N VAL A 72 -7.42 -2.87 -23.48
CA VAL A 72 -6.69 -2.90 -24.75
C VAL A 72 -5.85 -4.18 -24.88
N LEU A 73 -5.14 -4.59 -23.82
CA LEU A 73 -4.34 -5.82 -23.82
C LEU A 73 -5.20 -7.08 -24.00
N LEU A 74 -6.41 -7.09 -23.42
CA LEU A 74 -7.40 -8.17 -23.64
C LEU A 74 -7.88 -8.20 -25.09
N LEU A 75 -8.24 -7.06 -25.67
CA LEU A 75 -8.70 -6.95 -27.07
C LEU A 75 -7.61 -7.35 -28.06
N ARG A 76 -6.35 -7.02 -27.76
CA ARG A 76 -5.18 -7.46 -28.54
C ARG A 76 -4.86 -8.95 -28.38
N LYS A 77 -5.49 -9.63 -27.43
CA LYS A 77 -5.18 -11.02 -27.03
C LYS A 77 -3.74 -11.20 -26.48
N ASP A 78 -3.08 -10.12 -26.08
CA ASP A 78 -1.77 -10.17 -25.43
C ASP A 78 -1.87 -10.88 -24.06
N ILE A 79 -3.02 -10.76 -23.41
CA ILE A 79 -3.38 -11.44 -22.16
C ILE A 79 -4.72 -12.17 -22.29
N SER A 80 -4.96 -13.14 -21.41
CA SER A 80 -6.22 -13.90 -21.36
C SER A 80 -6.73 -13.99 -19.93
N LEU A 81 -7.99 -13.66 -19.69
CA LEU A 81 -8.65 -13.75 -18.38
C LEU A 81 -8.56 -15.15 -17.74
N LYS A 82 -8.61 -16.21 -18.56
CA LYS A 82 -8.45 -17.60 -18.07
C LYS A 82 -7.15 -17.83 -17.29
N ASN A 83 -6.14 -17.03 -17.56
CA ASN A 83 -4.83 -17.13 -16.91
C ASN A 83 -4.73 -16.38 -15.58
N TYR A 84 -5.74 -15.59 -15.21
CA TYR A 84 -5.71 -14.71 -14.06
C TYR A 84 -6.93 -14.90 -13.16
N PRO A 85 -6.99 -15.98 -12.35
CA PRO A 85 -8.13 -16.23 -11.46
C PRO A 85 -8.36 -15.09 -10.45
N ALA A 86 -7.31 -14.36 -10.09
CA ALA A 86 -7.42 -13.16 -9.26
C ALA A 86 -8.27 -12.05 -9.90
N ALA A 87 -8.31 -11.95 -11.24
CA ALA A 87 -9.16 -10.97 -11.92
C ALA A 87 -10.64 -11.20 -11.67
N PHE A 88 -11.07 -12.46 -11.49
CA PHE A 88 -12.44 -12.77 -11.10
C PHE A 88 -12.77 -12.25 -9.69
N LEU A 89 -11.88 -12.44 -8.72
CA LEU A 89 -12.09 -11.92 -7.35
C LEU A 89 -12.11 -10.39 -7.33
N ILE A 90 -11.28 -9.74 -8.14
CA ILE A 90 -11.31 -8.28 -8.33
C ILE A 90 -12.64 -7.83 -8.93
N PHE A 91 -13.16 -8.55 -9.93
CA PHE A 91 -14.47 -8.25 -10.50
C PHE A 91 -15.58 -8.37 -9.45
N VAL A 92 -15.57 -9.43 -8.64
CA VAL A 92 -16.56 -9.60 -7.56
C VAL A 92 -16.45 -8.48 -6.53
N LEU A 93 -15.23 -8.07 -6.14
CA LEU A 93 -15.02 -6.91 -5.24
C LEU A 93 -15.57 -5.61 -5.85
N ALA A 94 -15.37 -5.39 -7.14
CA ALA A 94 -15.92 -4.22 -7.84
C ALA A 94 -17.45 -4.22 -7.84
N VAL A 95 -18.07 -5.38 -8.10
CA VAL A 95 -19.53 -5.53 -8.05
C VAL A 95 -20.07 -5.27 -6.64
N LEU A 96 -19.42 -5.79 -5.59
CA LEU A 96 -19.83 -5.55 -4.20
C LEU A 96 -19.66 -4.08 -3.79
N ALA A 97 -18.57 -3.43 -4.22
CA ALA A 97 -18.37 -1.99 -3.99
C ALA A 97 -19.43 -1.13 -4.69
N LEU A 98 -19.78 -1.48 -5.93
CA LEU A 98 -20.88 -0.86 -6.68
C LEU A 98 -22.23 -1.10 -5.99
N ALA A 99 -22.52 -2.32 -5.53
CA ALA A 99 -23.76 -2.64 -4.82
C ALA A 99 -23.89 -1.84 -3.52
N SER A 100 -22.78 -1.74 -2.75
CA SER A 100 -22.72 -0.91 -1.55
C SER A 100 -23.00 0.57 -1.86
N TYR A 101 -22.40 1.11 -2.92
CA TYR A 101 -22.64 2.46 -3.40
C TYR A 101 -24.11 2.65 -3.85
N TYR A 102 -24.65 1.75 -4.69
CA TYR A 102 -26.02 1.87 -5.20
C TYR A 102 -27.07 1.84 -4.08
N ARG A 103 -26.84 1.08 -3.02
CA ARG A 103 -27.70 1.11 -1.82
C ARG A 103 -27.82 2.53 -1.25
N ILE A 104 -26.70 3.28 -1.20
CA ILE A 104 -26.68 4.67 -0.72
C ILE A 104 -27.34 5.61 -1.73
N ALA A 105 -27.04 5.44 -3.02
CA ALA A 105 -27.57 6.29 -4.09
C ALA A 105 -29.09 6.16 -4.29
N LEU A 106 -29.66 5.00 -3.97
CA LEU A 106 -31.11 4.74 -4.07
C LEU A 106 -31.88 5.11 -2.80
N ASP A 107 -31.18 5.40 -1.70
CA ASP A 107 -31.81 5.83 -0.45
C ASP A 107 -32.23 7.31 -0.56
N SER A 108 -33.52 7.55 -0.75
CA SER A 108 -34.08 8.89 -0.90
C SER A 108 -33.92 9.81 0.32
N THR A 109 -33.53 9.25 1.46
CA THR A 109 -33.24 10.01 2.69
C THR A 109 -31.85 10.61 2.68
N ARG A 110 -30.98 10.17 1.76
CA ARG A 110 -29.59 10.61 1.64
C ARG A 110 -29.45 11.83 0.75
N GLY A 111 -28.80 12.88 1.25
CA GLY A 111 -28.53 14.09 0.48
C GLY A 111 -27.43 13.89 -0.57
N PRO A 112 -27.34 14.80 -1.57
CA PRO A 112 -26.32 14.77 -2.63
C PRO A 112 -24.88 14.69 -2.12
N GLU A 113 -24.59 15.31 -0.97
CA GLU A 113 -23.27 15.27 -0.33
C GLU A 113 -22.84 13.85 0.06
N THR A 114 -23.78 13.06 0.62
CA THR A 114 -23.51 11.67 0.99
C THR A 114 -23.18 10.81 -0.24
N ILE A 115 -23.93 11.03 -1.33
CA ILE A 115 -23.71 10.33 -2.59
C ILE A 115 -22.35 10.71 -3.18
N ASN A 116 -22.00 12.00 -3.15
CA ASN A 116 -20.70 12.48 -3.63
C ASN A 116 -19.55 11.92 -2.79
N THR A 117 -19.68 11.89 -1.46
CA THR A 117 -18.69 11.26 -0.58
C THR A 117 -18.55 9.77 -0.87
N ALA A 118 -19.62 9.04 -1.11
CA ALA A 118 -19.56 7.62 -1.46
C ALA A 118 -18.84 7.37 -2.81
N ILE A 119 -18.91 8.31 -3.77
CA ILE A 119 -18.22 8.21 -5.07
C ILE A 119 -16.76 8.65 -4.95
N LEU A 120 -16.53 9.88 -4.49
CA LEU A 120 -15.24 10.54 -4.50
C LEU A 120 -14.43 10.26 -3.22
N GLY A 121 -15.10 9.93 -2.12
CA GLY A 121 -14.52 9.90 -0.78
C GLY A 121 -14.70 11.23 -0.05
N GLU A 122 -14.41 11.22 1.24
CA GLU A 122 -14.41 12.39 2.11
C GLU A 122 -13.32 13.36 1.66
N ILE A 123 -13.61 14.66 1.75
CA ILE A 123 -12.64 15.71 1.40
C ILE A 123 -11.38 15.54 2.26
N GLY A 124 -10.23 15.55 1.59
CA GLY A 124 -8.92 15.32 2.22
C GLY A 124 -8.46 13.86 2.21
N ARG A 125 -9.33 12.87 1.88
CA ARG A 125 -8.97 11.43 1.85
C ARG A 125 -9.17 10.76 0.52
N TYR A 126 -10.29 11.05 -0.14
CA TYR A 126 -10.60 10.58 -1.49
C TYR A 126 -10.59 9.05 -1.65
N GLU A 127 -11.15 8.30 -0.67
CA GLU A 127 -11.20 6.83 -0.67
C GLU A 127 -12.58 6.24 -1.02
N GLY A 128 -13.38 6.97 -1.75
CA GLY A 128 -14.68 6.53 -2.24
C GLY A 128 -14.58 5.41 -3.29
N LEU A 129 -15.69 5.16 -3.96
CA LEU A 129 -15.82 4.12 -4.99
C LEU A 129 -14.75 4.25 -6.09
N LEU A 130 -14.46 5.49 -6.55
CA LEU A 130 -13.48 5.70 -7.62
C LEU A 130 -12.06 5.30 -7.21
N ALA A 131 -11.67 5.52 -5.95
CA ALA A 131 -10.39 5.06 -5.44
C ALA A 131 -10.28 3.54 -5.45
N LEU A 132 -11.34 2.83 -5.03
CA LEU A 132 -11.38 1.37 -5.06
C LEU A 132 -11.23 0.84 -6.48
N LEU A 133 -11.96 1.40 -7.44
CA LEU A 133 -11.83 1.02 -8.85
C LEU A 133 -10.44 1.33 -9.41
N ALA A 134 -9.83 2.44 -8.98
CA ALA A 134 -8.46 2.78 -9.36
C ALA A 134 -7.45 1.76 -8.82
N TYR A 135 -7.58 1.32 -7.57
CA TYR A 135 -6.73 0.26 -7.01
C TYR A 135 -6.85 -1.04 -7.79
N PHE A 136 -8.07 -1.42 -8.17
CA PHE A 136 -8.32 -2.60 -9.00
C PHE A 136 -7.69 -2.46 -10.39
N GLY A 137 -7.76 -1.27 -11.00
CA GLY A 137 -7.08 -0.97 -12.26
C GLY A 137 -5.57 -1.13 -12.18
N ILE A 138 -4.94 -0.58 -11.13
CA ILE A 138 -3.50 -0.71 -10.87
C ILE A 138 -3.11 -2.18 -10.69
N PHE A 139 -3.87 -2.94 -9.88
CA PHE A 139 -3.67 -4.37 -9.72
C PHE A 139 -3.72 -5.10 -11.07
N LEU A 140 -4.78 -4.90 -11.85
CA LEU A 140 -4.97 -5.58 -13.14
C LEU A 140 -3.81 -5.27 -14.09
N LEU A 141 -3.41 -3.98 -14.25
CA LEU A 141 -2.30 -3.63 -15.11
C LEU A 141 -0.97 -4.22 -14.63
N ALA A 142 -0.74 -4.29 -13.32
CA ALA A 142 0.45 -4.91 -12.75
C ALA A 142 0.53 -6.42 -13.07
N THR A 143 -0.62 -7.14 -13.14
CA THR A 143 -0.64 -8.54 -13.57
C THR A 143 -0.18 -8.74 -15.01
N ALA A 144 -0.33 -7.72 -15.85
CA ALA A 144 0.02 -7.75 -17.27
C ALA A 144 1.51 -7.48 -17.54
N VAL A 145 2.34 -7.26 -16.50
CA VAL A 145 3.78 -7.09 -16.67
C VAL A 145 4.44 -8.40 -17.09
N MET A 146 5.10 -8.38 -18.25
CA MET A 146 5.57 -9.59 -18.94
C MET A 146 7.09 -9.84 -18.83
N LYS A 147 7.86 -8.92 -18.25
CA LYS A 147 9.33 -9.07 -18.08
C LYS A 147 9.76 -8.89 -16.63
N ARG A 148 10.67 -9.77 -16.17
CA ARG A 148 11.28 -9.72 -14.84
C ARG A 148 11.99 -8.39 -14.57
N SER A 149 12.68 -7.84 -15.59
CA SER A 149 13.37 -6.55 -15.50
C SER A 149 12.44 -5.37 -15.24
N SER A 150 11.19 -5.43 -15.74
CA SER A 150 10.19 -4.41 -15.49
C SER A 150 9.75 -4.39 -14.03
N VAL A 151 9.52 -5.56 -13.42
CA VAL A 151 9.19 -5.65 -11.99
C VAL A 151 10.33 -5.09 -11.15
N LYS A 152 11.59 -5.52 -11.42
CA LYS A 152 12.77 -5.01 -10.70
C LYS A 152 12.88 -3.50 -10.80
N MET A 153 12.69 -2.92 -11.99
CA MET A 153 12.73 -1.48 -12.21
C MET A 153 11.67 -0.73 -11.39
N VAL A 154 10.44 -1.21 -11.36
CA VAL A 154 9.36 -0.57 -10.58
C VAL A 154 9.63 -0.70 -9.07
N LEU A 155 10.18 -1.82 -8.61
CA LEU A 155 10.58 -1.97 -7.21
C LEU A 155 11.75 -1.05 -6.84
N ASP A 156 12.72 -0.84 -7.75
CA ASP A 156 13.79 0.14 -7.56
C ASP A 156 13.23 1.57 -7.42
N VAL A 157 12.27 1.94 -8.26
CA VAL A 157 11.57 3.23 -8.19
C VAL A 157 10.81 3.37 -6.87
N LEU A 158 10.13 2.31 -6.42
CA LEU A 158 9.39 2.31 -5.16
C LEU A 158 10.32 2.52 -3.95
N VAL A 159 11.48 1.84 -3.90
CA VAL A 159 12.48 2.05 -2.85
C VAL A 159 13.07 3.46 -2.93
N GLY A 160 13.35 3.96 -4.14
CA GLY A 160 13.78 5.34 -4.36
C GLY A 160 12.79 6.37 -3.81
N ALA A 161 11.49 6.18 -4.08
CA ALA A 161 10.43 7.00 -3.51
C ALA A 161 10.40 6.91 -1.97
N GLY A 162 10.63 5.72 -1.42
CA GLY A 162 10.78 5.51 0.02
C GLY A 162 11.91 6.30 0.63
N ILE A 163 13.08 6.35 -0.04
CA ILE A 163 14.23 7.13 0.43
C ILE A 163 13.88 8.63 0.48
N VAL A 164 13.22 9.15 -0.57
CA VAL A 164 12.82 10.57 -0.59
C VAL A 164 11.84 10.87 0.53
N GLN A 165 10.83 10.03 0.73
CA GLN A 165 9.89 10.20 1.85
C GLN A 165 10.57 10.10 3.22
N ALA A 166 11.56 9.21 3.37
CA ALA A 166 12.32 9.08 4.60
C ALA A 166 13.18 10.33 4.89
N ILE A 167 13.77 10.95 3.85
CA ILE A 167 14.48 12.24 4.00
C ILE A 167 13.50 13.33 4.51
N ILE A 168 12.31 13.42 3.91
CA ILE A 168 11.27 14.36 4.35
C ILE A 168 10.87 14.09 5.80
N ALA A 169 10.68 12.82 6.17
CA ALA A 169 10.33 12.42 7.53
C ALA A 169 11.41 12.80 8.57
N VAL A 170 12.69 12.70 8.22
CA VAL A 170 13.78 13.20 9.06
C VAL A 170 13.70 14.72 9.20
N MET A 171 13.46 15.44 8.11
CA MET A 171 13.30 16.90 8.16
C MET A 171 12.13 17.32 9.04
N GLN A 172 11.03 16.58 9.03
CA GLN A 172 9.87 16.83 9.91
C GLN A 172 10.18 16.56 11.39
N HIS A 173 11.08 15.62 11.67
CA HIS A 173 11.44 15.25 13.05
C HIS A 173 12.40 16.24 13.71
N ILE A 174 13.23 16.92 12.94
CA ILE A 174 14.19 17.91 13.47
C ILE A 174 13.43 19.19 13.80
N PRO A 175 13.52 19.69 15.06
CA PRO A 175 12.88 20.95 15.43
C PRO A 175 13.61 22.12 14.75
N TRP A 176 13.13 22.53 13.60
CA TRP A 176 13.62 23.73 12.94
C TRP A 176 12.86 24.93 13.49
N ASN A 177 13.54 25.85 14.19
CA ASN A 177 13.02 27.19 14.48
C ASN A 177 13.07 28.02 13.19
N PHE A 178 12.20 27.73 12.24
CA PHE A 178 12.07 28.58 11.06
C PHE A 178 11.42 29.92 11.42
N PRO A 179 11.94 31.05 10.93
CA PRO A 179 11.26 32.33 11.03
C PRO A 179 9.87 32.26 10.40
N SER A 180 8.91 33.01 10.95
CA SER A 180 7.50 33.05 10.57
C SER A 180 7.20 33.32 9.08
N ASP A 181 8.19 33.78 8.32
CA ASP A 181 8.07 34.04 6.88
C ASP A 181 8.16 32.80 5.99
N PHE A 182 8.48 31.62 6.55
CA PHE A 182 8.51 30.33 5.83
C PHE A 182 7.13 29.71 5.61
N ARG A 183 6.03 30.43 5.81
CA ARG A 183 4.66 30.00 5.42
C ARG A 183 4.49 29.64 3.94
N LYS A 184 5.50 29.88 3.12
CA LYS A 184 5.57 29.53 1.70
C LYS A 184 6.25 28.17 1.43
N LEU A 185 6.77 27.50 2.45
CA LEU A 185 7.25 26.13 2.29
C LEU A 185 6.10 25.19 1.90
N PRO A 186 6.37 24.15 1.08
CA PRO A 186 5.37 23.13 0.77
C PRO A 186 4.70 22.66 2.07
N ALA A 187 3.39 22.47 2.07
CA ALA A 187 2.60 22.11 3.25
C ALA A 187 3.14 20.87 3.99
N LEU A 188 3.85 20.03 3.30
CA LEU A 188 4.59 18.86 3.76
C LEU A 188 5.66 19.13 4.82
N LEU A 189 6.28 20.32 4.81
CA LEU A 189 7.26 20.72 5.81
C LEU A 189 6.60 21.44 7.00
N LEU A 190 5.31 21.78 6.87
CA LEU A 190 4.55 22.57 7.85
C LEU A 190 3.64 21.74 8.74
N LEU A 191 3.81 20.40 8.82
CA LEU A 191 3.03 19.60 9.75
C LEU A 191 3.18 20.13 11.18
N LYS A 192 2.01 20.51 11.74
CA LYS A 192 1.88 21.29 12.96
C LYS A 192 2.40 20.61 14.23
N ASP A 193 2.53 19.30 14.24
CA ASP A 193 3.01 18.55 15.39
C ASP A 193 4.51 18.34 15.26
N VAL A 194 5.24 19.28 15.83
CA VAL A 194 6.68 19.22 16.02
C VAL A 194 7.01 17.91 16.71
N HIS A 195 7.64 16.98 16.04
CA HIS A 195 8.16 15.68 16.48
C HIS A 195 7.50 14.41 15.90
N LEU A 196 6.47 14.49 15.05
CA LEU A 196 5.88 13.32 14.40
C LEU A 196 6.22 13.29 12.91
N SER A 197 6.95 12.28 12.49
CA SER A 197 7.29 12.07 11.09
C SER A 197 6.16 11.36 10.35
N SER A 198 5.64 11.96 9.29
CA SER A 198 4.60 11.39 8.43
C SER A 198 5.01 11.25 6.95
N GLY A 199 6.21 11.71 6.59
CA GLY A 199 6.64 11.76 5.18
C GLY A 199 5.69 12.59 4.33
N LEU A 200 5.23 12.03 3.23
CA LEU A 200 4.20 12.61 2.35
C LEU A 200 2.79 12.05 2.64
N SER A 201 2.61 11.32 3.72
CA SER A 201 1.33 10.79 4.13
C SER A 201 0.65 11.73 5.12
N ASP A 202 -0.68 11.72 5.16
CA ASP A 202 -1.47 12.58 6.05
C ASP A 202 -1.30 12.23 7.53
N SER A 203 -0.77 11.03 7.81
CA SER A 203 -0.63 10.50 9.16
C SER A 203 0.65 9.69 9.33
N PRO A 204 1.29 9.73 10.52
CA PRO A 204 2.39 8.84 10.88
C PRO A 204 2.05 7.35 10.74
N ILE A 205 0.79 6.96 10.98
CA ILE A 205 0.29 5.59 10.85
C ILE A 205 0.34 5.14 9.38
N PHE A 206 -0.15 5.97 8.45
CA PHE A 206 -0.13 5.65 7.02
C PHE A 206 1.30 5.65 6.47
N TYR A 207 2.14 6.58 6.91
CA TYR A 207 3.55 6.53 6.58
C TYR A 207 4.23 5.24 7.08
N GLY A 208 3.90 4.79 8.29
CA GLY A 208 4.35 3.50 8.84
C GLY A 208 3.94 2.32 7.97
N SER A 209 2.73 2.35 7.41
CA SER A 209 2.24 1.33 6.47
C SER A 209 3.02 1.34 5.16
N PHE A 210 3.32 2.52 4.62
CA PHE A 210 4.17 2.68 3.44
C PHE A 210 5.60 2.17 3.70
N LEU A 211 6.19 2.54 4.85
CA LEU A 211 7.51 2.04 5.25
C LEU A 211 7.56 0.51 5.34
N THR A 212 6.48 -0.12 5.80
CA THR A 212 6.38 -1.59 5.83
C THR A 212 6.53 -2.20 4.44
N LEU A 213 5.83 -1.66 3.43
CA LEU A 213 5.91 -2.13 2.05
C LEU A 213 7.31 -1.98 1.46
N VAL A 214 7.88 -0.78 1.56
CA VAL A 214 9.22 -0.50 0.99
C VAL A 214 10.32 -1.23 1.75
N SER A 215 10.18 -1.46 3.06
CA SER A 215 11.11 -2.26 3.85
C SER A 215 11.11 -3.72 3.42
N GLY A 216 9.95 -4.30 3.09
CA GLY A 216 9.88 -5.65 2.54
C GLY A 216 10.72 -5.82 1.27
N VAL A 217 10.66 -4.83 0.37
CA VAL A 217 11.48 -4.81 -0.85
C VAL A 217 12.96 -4.56 -0.52
N ALA A 218 13.26 -3.58 0.34
CA ALA A 218 14.63 -3.21 0.67
C ALA A 218 15.40 -4.31 1.40
N VAL A 219 14.78 -4.95 2.41
CA VAL A 219 15.38 -6.06 3.15
C VAL A 219 15.70 -7.22 2.22
N THR A 220 14.77 -7.64 1.40
CA THR A 220 14.98 -8.76 0.48
C THR A 220 15.96 -8.42 -0.64
N GLY A 221 15.97 -7.19 -1.13
CA GLY A 221 17.00 -6.68 -2.04
C GLY A 221 18.39 -6.69 -1.39
N ALA A 222 18.50 -6.26 -0.13
CA ALA A 222 19.76 -6.34 0.63
C ALA A 222 20.28 -7.77 0.76
N LEU A 223 19.40 -8.74 0.98
CA LEU A 223 19.76 -10.15 1.19
C LEU A 223 20.17 -10.83 -0.12
N TYR A 224 19.41 -10.65 -1.19
CA TYR A 224 19.44 -11.52 -2.37
C TYR A 224 19.92 -10.85 -3.66
N GLU A 225 20.09 -9.52 -3.71
CA GLU A 225 20.67 -8.87 -4.89
C GLU A 225 22.13 -9.29 -5.07
N LYS A 226 22.47 -9.74 -6.30
CA LYS A 226 23.82 -10.22 -6.64
C LYS A 226 24.84 -9.09 -6.73
N ASN A 227 24.41 -7.93 -7.21
CA ASN A 227 25.27 -6.76 -7.27
C ASN A 227 25.45 -6.18 -5.87
N ILE A 228 26.70 -6.23 -5.37
CA ILE A 228 27.04 -5.84 -3.98
C ILE A 228 26.75 -4.36 -3.70
N ILE A 229 26.90 -3.49 -4.70
CA ILE A 229 26.63 -2.06 -4.54
C ILE A 229 25.13 -1.84 -4.35
N ARG A 230 24.31 -2.45 -5.22
CA ARG A 230 22.86 -2.39 -5.10
C ARG A 230 22.37 -3.02 -3.79
N ALA A 231 22.93 -4.16 -3.40
CA ALA A 231 22.60 -4.82 -2.14
C ALA A 231 22.91 -3.91 -0.92
N ARG A 232 24.03 -3.17 -0.95
CA ARG A 232 24.37 -2.18 0.10
C ARG A 232 23.40 -1.00 0.11
N ILE A 233 23.00 -0.49 -1.07
CA ILE A 233 21.98 0.57 -1.18
C ILE A 233 20.66 0.10 -0.56
N TYR A 234 20.17 -1.08 -0.91
CA TYR A 234 18.98 -1.66 -0.31
C TYR A 234 19.12 -1.83 1.22
N GLY A 235 20.27 -2.30 1.70
CA GLY A 235 20.53 -2.46 3.14
C GLY A 235 20.52 -1.13 3.89
N ALA A 236 21.20 -0.12 3.35
CA ALA A 236 21.18 1.24 3.90
C ALA A 236 19.76 1.82 3.90
N SER A 237 19.00 1.63 2.81
CA SER A 237 17.58 2.05 2.73
C SER A 237 16.72 1.36 3.78
N ALA A 238 16.90 0.04 4.00
CA ALA A 238 16.16 -0.71 5.00
C ALA A 238 16.42 -0.16 6.42
N VAL A 239 17.69 0.13 6.76
CA VAL A 239 18.05 0.75 8.05
C VAL A 239 17.47 2.16 8.17
N PHE A 240 17.49 2.93 7.09
CA PHE A 240 16.95 4.28 7.06
C PHE A 240 15.42 4.29 7.22
N PHE A 241 14.71 3.34 6.60
CA PHE A 241 13.27 3.16 6.78
C PHE A 241 12.90 2.76 8.22
N PHE A 242 13.73 1.93 8.85
CA PHE A 242 13.54 1.58 10.25
C PHE A 242 13.73 2.79 11.17
N LEU A 243 14.80 3.59 10.96
CA LEU A 243 15.05 4.82 11.71
C LEU A 243 13.86 5.78 11.61
N THR A 244 13.39 6.07 10.40
CA THR A 244 12.26 6.99 10.20
C THR A 244 10.93 6.40 10.69
N GLY A 245 10.81 5.07 10.69
CA GLY A 245 9.71 4.36 11.32
C GLY A 245 9.65 4.60 12.84
N LEU A 246 10.78 4.64 13.53
CA LEU A 246 10.84 5.01 14.95
C LEU A 246 10.41 6.47 15.19
N PHE A 247 10.74 7.37 14.25
CA PHE A 247 10.36 8.78 14.34
C PHE A 247 8.85 9.03 14.13
N THR A 248 8.09 8.08 13.59
CA THR A 248 6.62 8.18 13.49
C THR A 248 5.95 8.13 14.85
N SER A 249 6.65 7.60 15.87
CA SER A 249 6.07 7.29 17.18
C SER A 249 4.81 6.41 17.12
N SER A 250 4.60 5.69 16.01
CA SER A 250 3.54 4.71 15.81
C SER A 250 4.09 3.29 15.97
N VAL A 251 3.25 2.37 16.45
CA VAL A 251 3.63 0.94 16.50
C VAL A 251 3.53 0.25 15.14
N VAL A 252 2.82 0.84 14.19
CA VAL A 252 2.56 0.26 12.86
C VAL A 252 3.84 -0.11 12.10
N PRO A 253 4.84 0.79 11.94
CA PRO A 253 6.07 0.43 11.26
C PRO A 253 6.89 -0.61 12.04
N LEU A 254 6.83 -0.63 13.37
CA LEU A 254 7.53 -1.63 14.19
C LEU A 254 6.98 -3.02 13.96
N ILE A 255 5.64 -3.17 14.00
CA ILE A 255 4.94 -4.42 13.70
C ILE A 255 5.24 -4.85 12.26
N GLY A 256 5.12 -3.92 11.31
CA GLY A 256 5.35 -4.21 9.89
C GLY A 256 6.78 -4.63 9.59
N ILE A 257 7.79 -3.87 10.05
CA ILE A 257 9.21 -4.19 9.83
C ILE A 257 9.61 -5.44 10.63
N GLY A 258 9.04 -5.66 11.81
CA GLY A 258 9.20 -6.91 12.56
C GLY A 258 8.70 -8.11 11.76
N ALA A 259 7.53 -8.01 11.12
CA ALA A 259 6.99 -9.05 10.23
C ALA A 259 7.87 -9.23 8.97
N VAL A 260 8.46 -8.16 8.41
CA VAL A 260 9.46 -8.24 7.32
C VAL A 260 10.66 -9.09 7.73
N VAL A 261 11.27 -8.79 8.89
CA VAL A 261 12.44 -9.51 9.39
C VAL A 261 12.09 -10.97 9.67
N LEU A 262 10.95 -11.23 10.32
CA LEU A 262 10.50 -12.60 10.60
C LEU A 262 10.30 -13.39 9.31
N THR A 263 9.65 -12.81 8.30
CA THR A 263 9.46 -13.47 7.01
C THR A 263 10.80 -13.76 6.32
N ALA A 264 11.75 -12.83 6.36
CA ALA A 264 13.08 -13.03 5.82
C ALA A 264 13.84 -14.17 6.54
N ILE A 265 13.72 -14.26 7.87
CA ILE A 265 14.28 -15.37 8.66
C ILE A 265 13.67 -16.71 8.21
N ILE A 266 12.35 -16.78 8.08
CA ILE A 266 11.64 -17.99 7.65
C ILE A 266 12.10 -18.43 6.26
N ILE A 267 12.23 -17.50 5.29
CA ILE A 267 12.73 -17.80 3.94
C ILE A 267 14.15 -18.36 4.00
N GLU A 268 15.03 -17.80 4.83
CA GLU A 268 16.40 -18.28 4.99
C GLU A 268 16.50 -19.65 5.67
N LEU A 269 15.59 -19.95 6.61
CA LEU A 269 15.53 -21.26 7.27
C LEU A 269 14.97 -22.34 6.35
N CYS A 270 14.00 -22.00 5.48
CA CYS A 270 13.43 -22.91 4.49
C CYS A 270 14.34 -23.14 3.28
N GLY A 271 15.37 -22.30 3.07
CA GLY A 271 16.35 -22.47 2.00
C GLY A 271 17.24 -23.70 2.23
N LYS A 272 17.43 -24.55 1.19
CA LYS A 272 18.31 -25.70 1.27
C LYS A 272 19.76 -25.28 1.52
N LYS A 273 20.45 -25.96 2.44
CA LYS A 273 21.90 -25.85 2.65
C LYS A 273 22.62 -26.45 1.42
N GLY A 274 23.01 -25.66 0.45
CA GLY A 274 23.72 -26.30 -0.67
C GLY A 274 24.17 -25.41 -1.81
N GLU A 275 23.67 -24.21 -1.96
CA GLU A 275 24.21 -23.32 -3.01
C GLU A 275 25.24 -22.36 -2.40
N ALA A 276 26.49 -22.57 -2.78
CA ALA A 276 27.60 -21.71 -2.39
C ALA A 276 27.43 -20.31 -2.98
N PHE A 277 26.96 -19.36 -2.16
CA PHE A 277 27.30 -17.96 -2.45
C PHE A 277 28.81 -17.83 -2.40
N PRO A 278 29.43 -17.05 -3.30
CA PRO A 278 30.87 -16.83 -3.28
C PRO A 278 31.34 -16.47 -1.87
N GLU A 279 32.41 -17.06 -1.41
CA GLU A 279 32.95 -16.83 -0.06
C GLU A 279 33.23 -15.34 0.20
N GLY A 280 32.77 -14.84 1.33
CA GLY A 280 32.98 -13.48 1.79
C GLY A 280 31.88 -13.02 2.78
N MET A 281 32.29 -12.19 3.76
CA MET A 281 31.41 -11.74 4.84
C MET A 281 30.13 -11.07 4.34
N PHE A 282 30.16 -10.36 3.20
CA PHE A 282 29.03 -9.64 2.61
C PHE A 282 28.32 -10.39 1.47
N ARG A 283 28.69 -11.65 1.18
CA ARG A 283 28.13 -12.41 0.06
C ARG A 283 27.05 -13.41 0.46
N SER A 284 27.05 -13.88 1.70
CA SER A 284 26.05 -14.81 2.22
C SER A 284 24.80 -14.07 2.70
N PRO A 285 23.57 -14.44 2.27
CA PRO A 285 22.32 -13.83 2.73
C PRO A 285 22.14 -13.90 4.25
N LYS A 286 22.54 -15.00 4.89
CA LYS A 286 22.50 -15.18 6.37
C LYS A 286 23.34 -14.15 7.09
N LYS A 287 24.57 -13.89 6.59
CA LYS A 287 25.47 -12.88 7.19
C LYS A 287 24.92 -11.48 6.96
N ARG A 288 24.35 -11.20 5.77
CA ARG A 288 23.69 -9.91 5.49
C ARG A 288 22.48 -9.69 6.40
N LEU A 289 21.67 -10.74 6.63
CA LEU A 289 20.54 -10.67 7.56
C LEU A 289 20.99 -10.40 8.99
N LEU A 290 22.03 -11.09 9.45
CA LEU A 290 22.60 -10.84 10.78
C LEU A 290 23.11 -9.40 10.93
N ILE A 291 23.84 -8.89 9.94
CA ILE A 291 24.30 -7.49 9.92
C ILE A 291 23.12 -6.52 9.99
N LEU A 292 22.05 -6.79 9.24
CA LEU A 292 20.87 -5.95 9.23
C LEU A 292 20.15 -5.96 10.59
N ILE A 293 20.02 -7.12 11.22
CA ILE A 293 19.43 -7.25 12.56
C ILE A 293 20.27 -6.48 13.60
N ILE A 294 21.60 -6.61 13.54
CA ILE A 294 22.50 -5.85 14.42
C ILE A 294 22.33 -4.34 14.17
N ALA A 295 22.28 -3.91 12.91
CA ALA A 295 22.06 -2.50 12.57
C ALA A 295 20.72 -1.98 13.11
N TYR A 296 19.65 -2.75 13.00
CA TYR A 296 18.35 -2.42 13.58
C TYR A 296 18.41 -2.32 15.10
N ALA A 297 19.08 -3.26 15.77
CA ALA A 297 19.26 -3.23 17.22
C ALA A 297 20.05 -2.00 17.69
N VAL A 298 21.11 -1.62 16.96
CA VAL A 298 21.90 -0.42 17.25
C VAL A 298 21.05 0.85 17.07
N VAL A 299 20.34 0.96 15.94
CA VAL A 299 19.47 2.13 15.67
C VAL A 299 18.37 2.22 16.72
N PHE A 300 17.72 1.09 17.05
CA PHE A 300 16.69 1.05 18.10
C PHE A 300 17.28 1.49 19.45
N GLY A 301 18.44 0.96 19.84
CA GLY A 301 19.10 1.32 21.09
C GLY A 301 19.47 2.81 21.17
N LEU A 302 19.97 3.39 20.08
CA LEU A 302 20.28 4.82 20.01
C LEU A 302 19.02 5.69 20.13
N VAL A 303 17.97 5.38 19.37
CA VAL A 303 16.71 6.13 19.45
C VAL A 303 16.05 5.94 20.82
N PHE A 304 16.07 4.71 21.37
CA PHE A 304 15.56 4.44 22.70
C PHE A 304 16.33 5.19 23.81
N ALA A 305 17.63 5.32 23.70
CA ALA A 305 18.42 6.11 24.65
C ALA A 305 18.06 7.61 24.60
N LEU A 306 17.66 8.12 23.44
CA LEU A 306 17.28 9.52 23.24
C LEU A 306 15.79 9.81 23.56
N GLN A 307 14.91 8.85 23.31
CA GLN A 307 13.43 9.03 23.36
C GLN A 307 12.72 7.90 24.13
N GLY A 308 13.44 7.14 24.96
CA GLY A 308 12.97 5.87 25.53
C GLY A 308 11.68 5.98 26.36
N ILE A 309 11.50 7.08 27.10
CA ILE A 309 10.29 7.31 27.89
C ILE A 309 9.04 7.34 26.99
N TYR A 310 9.11 8.07 25.88
CA TYR A 310 8.00 8.22 24.96
C TYR A 310 7.62 6.90 24.25
N LEU A 311 8.59 6.11 23.79
CA LEU A 311 8.35 4.80 23.17
C LEU A 311 7.77 3.80 24.16
N ARG A 312 8.24 3.82 25.40
CA ARG A 312 7.74 2.97 26.48
C ARG A 312 6.27 3.29 26.79
N ASP A 313 5.95 4.57 26.95
CA ASP A 313 4.59 5.00 27.32
C ASP A 313 3.58 4.64 26.22
N LYS A 314 3.98 4.77 24.95
CA LYS A 314 3.16 4.29 23.84
C LYS A 314 2.96 2.77 23.86
N ALA A 315 3.99 1.98 24.08
CA ALA A 315 3.87 0.54 24.16
C ALA A 315 2.93 0.09 25.31
N ILE A 316 3.02 0.75 26.47
CA ILE A 316 2.12 0.51 27.61
C ILE A 316 0.68 0.87 27.22
N ALA A 317 0.46 2.03 26.57
CA ALA A 317 -0.87 2.47 26.16
C ALA A 317 -1.54 1.48 25.18
N TYR A 318 -0.81 0.96 24.19
CA TYR A 318 -1.35 -0.05 23.28
C TYR A 318 -1.67 -1.37 23.98
N THR A 319 -0.81 -1.81 24.93
CA THR A 319 -1.07 -3.02 25.73
C THR A 319 -2.31 -2.86 26.59
N ASP A 320 -2.49 -1.72 27.24
CA ASP A 320 -3.65 -1.39 28.07
C ASP A 320 -4.94 -1.33 27.22
N CYS A 321 -4.90 -0.71 26.05
CA CYS A 321 -6.06 -0.66 25.15
C CYS A 321 -6.44 -2.04 24.63
N PHE A 322 -5.46 -2.89 24.27
CA PHE A 322 -5.74 -4.27 23.89
C PHE A 322 -6.40 -5.07 25.02
N TYR A 323 -5.88 -4.92 26.24
CA TYR A 323 -6.44 -5.56 27.42
C TYR A 323 -7.90 -5.12 27.68
N ARG A 324 -8.17 -3.82 27.59
CA ARG A 324 -9.51 -3.26 27.81
C ARG A 324 -10.51 -3.70 26.73
N LEU A 325 -10.12 -3.68 25.45
CA LEU A 325 -10.99 -4.11 24.36
C LEU A 325 -11.50 -5.55 24.53
N TYR A 326 -10.62 -6.45 24.97
CA TYR A 326 -10.94 -7.88 25.02
C TYR A 326 -11.39 -8.37 26.41
N LEU A 327 -11.06 -7.67 27.50
CA LEU A 327 -11.25 -8.20 28.85
C LEU A 327 -12.15 -7.34 29.78
N THR A 328 -12.19 -6.04 29.59
CA THR A 328 -12.91 -5.16 30.55
C THR A 328 -13.97 -4.25 29.95
N GLY A 329 -13.99 -4.01 28.65
CA GLY A 329 -14.98 -3.16 27.98
C GLY A 329 -15.00 -1.68 28.42
N SER A 330 -13.98 -1.19 29.13
CA SER A 330 -13.94 0.17 29.65
C SER A 330 -13.30 1.13 28.66
N PRO A 331 -13.85 2.34 28.44
CA PRO A 331 -13.23 3.32 27.55
C PRO A 331 -11.89 3.80 28.10
N SER A 332 -10.90 3.97 27.19
CA SER A 332 -9.56 4.47 27.47
C SER A 332 -9.49 5.98 27.24
N PRO A 333 -8.59 6.72 27.92
CA PRO A 333 -8.33 8.12 27.58
C PRO A 333 -7.86 8.27 26.14
N MET A 334 -8.24 9.38 25.48
CA MET A 334 -7.92 9.62 24.05
C MET A 334 -6.40 9.63 23.78
N ASN A 335 -5.90 8.58 23.15
CA ASN A 335 -4.56 8.47 22.58
C ASN A 335 -4.63 7.60 21.31
N ASP A 336 -3.53 7.46 20.55
CA ASP A 336 -3.51 6.66 19.31
C ASP A 336 -3.99 5.20 19.52
N ALA A 337 -3.77 4.63 20.71
CA ALA A 337 -4.21 3.29 21.04
C ALA A 337 -5.72 3.24 21.30
N SER A 338 -6.29 4.29 21.90
CA SER A 338 -7.72 4.39 22.11
C SER A 338 -8.49 4.60 20.80
N LEU A 339 -7.90 5.29 19.81
CA LEU A 339 -8.49 5.41 18.48
C LEU A 339 -8.65 4.05 17.80
N TRP A 340 -7.69 3.14 17.97
CA TRP A 340 -7.80 1.76 17.49
C TRP A 340 -8.94 1.00 18.17
N GLN A 341 -9.06 1.10 19.51
CA GLN A 341 -10.14 0.46 20.27
C GLN A 341 -11.51 1.02 19.86
N ILE A 342 -11.68 2.33 19.91
CA ILE A 342 -12.94 3.01 19.56
C ILE A 342 -13.31 2.72 18.10
N GLY A 343 -12.32 2.74 17.20
CA GLY A 343 -12.52 2.40 15.79
C GLY A 343 -13.03 0.97 15.59
N ALA A 344 -12.52 0.00 16.37
CA ALA A 344 -12.99 -1.38 16.33
C ALA A 344 -14.44 -1.51 16.87
N GLU A 345 -14.74 -0.91 18.02
CA GLU A 345 -16.09 -0.93 18.62
C GLU A 345 -17.14 -0.33 17.67
N ARG A 346 -16.85 0.84 17.10
CA ARG A 346 -17.74 1.50 16.14
C ARG A 346 -17.91 0.69 14.85
N SER A 347 -16.83 0.04 14.38
CA SER A 347 -16.93 -0.85 13.21
C SER A 347 -17.87 -2.02 13.47
N PHE A 348 -17.81 -2.66 14.64
CA PHE A 348 -18.74 -3.74 14.99
C PHE A 348 -20.19 -3.27 15.00
N LEU A 349 -20.47 -2.07 15.52
CA LEU A 349 -21.83 -1.52 15.51
C LEU A 349 -22.32 -1.25 14.09
N LEU A 350 -21.47 -0.68 13.21
CA LEU A 350 -21.81 -0.46 11.81
C LEU A 350 -22.03 -1.76 11.04
N ILE A 351 -21.22 -2.80 11.31
CA ILE A 351 -21.38 -4.12 10.71
C ILE A 351 -22.71 -4.74 11.12
N ASN A 352 -23.08 -4.66 12.39
CA ASN A 352 -24.36 -5.18 12.87
C ASN A 352 -25.57 -4.50 12.20
N ASN A 353 -25.47 -3.20 11.93
CA ASN A 353 -26.55 -2.46 11.26
C ASN A 353 -26.64 -2.78 9.76
N ASN A 354 -25.52 -3.02 9.09
CA ASN A 354 -25.47 -3.27 7.64
C ASN A 354 -24.49 -4.38 7.27
N PRO A 355 -24.75 -5.63 7.63
CA PRO A 355 -23.77 -6.71 7.50
C PRO A 355 -23.45 -7.09 6.04
N LEU A 356 -24.40 -6.91 5.10
CA LEU A 356 -24.25 -7.36 3.72
C LEU A 356 -23.51 -6.36 2.83
N LEU A 357 -23.86 -5.07 2.90
CA LEU A 357 -23.33 -4.04 2.00
C LEU A 357 -22.57 -2.92 2.74
N GLY A 358 -22.51 -2.97 4.06
CA GLY A 358 -21.84 -1.97 4.89
C GLY A 358 -22.51 -0.61 4.88
N ALA A 359 -21.85 0.39 5.45
CA ALA A 359 -22.36 1.77 5.54
C ALA A 359 -22.26 2.55 4.20
N GLY A 360 -21.44 2.08 3.27
CA GLY A 360 -21.10 2.73 2.01
C GLY A 360 -19.60 3.06 1.93
N PRO A 361 -19.01 3.10 0.71
CA PRO A 361 -17.60 3.46 0.53
C PRO A 361 -17.30 4.82 1.16
N ASP A 362 -16.28 4.88 2.01
CA ASP A 362 -15.80 6.06 2.75
C ASP A 362 -16.85 6.81 3.59
N LEU A 363 -17.93 6.15 3.98
CA LEU A 363 -19.02 6.73 4.77
C LEU A 363 -19.00 6.34 6.26
N MET A 364 -17.85 5.88 6.77
CA MET A 364 -17.76 5.43 8.16
C MET A 364 -18.11 6.53 9.17
N ALA A 365 -17.55 7.72 9.03
CA ALA A 365 -17.83 8.85 9.93
C ALA A 365 -19.30 9.28 9.85
N LYS A 366 -19.82 9.43 8.63
CA LYS A 366 -21.21 9.85 8.42
C LYS A 366 -22.21 8.86 8.99
N ALA A 367 -21.96 7.56 8.79
CA ALA A 367 -22.82 6.51 9.35
C ALA A 367 -22.83 6.50 10.88
N GLN A 368 -21.75 6.87 11.54
CA GLN A 368 -21.70 7.03 13.00
C GLN A 368 -22.55 8.22 13.46
N ILE A 369 -22.50 9.34 12.73
CA ILE A 369 -23.33 10.52 13.03
C ILE A 369 -24.81 10.19 12.84
N ASP A 370 -25.18 9.52 11.75
CA ASP A 370 -26.55 9.10 11.47
C ASP A 370 -27.13 8.15 12.55
N LEU A 371 -26.27 7.40 13.24
CA LEU A 371 -26.64 6.51 14.35
C LEU A 371 -26.51 7.16 15.72
N GLU A 372 -26.28 8.48 15.78
CA GLU A 372 -26.12 9.24 17.02
C GLU A 372 -25.04 8.68 17.98
N MET A 373 -24.03 7.99 17.42
CA MET A 373 -23.04 7.29 18.23
C MET A 373 -22.07 8.24 18.94
N SER A 374 -21.75 9.41 18.36
CA SER A 374 -20.87 10.41 18.99
C SER A 374 -20.76 11.68 18.12
N VAL A 375 -20.46 12.81 18.76
CA VAL A 375 -20.11 14.07 18.09
C VAL A 375 -18.76 13.94 17.41
N ASP A 376 -17.83 13.14 17.97
CA ASP A 376 -16.48 12.89 17.44
C ASP A 376 -16.48 11.58 16.61
N ALA A 377 -17.08 11.64 15.42
CA ALA A 377 -17.12 10.49 14.52
C ALA A 377 -15.73 10.17 13.96
N LEU A 378 -15.33 8.91 14.09
CA LEU A 378 -14.09 8.41 13.48
C LEU A 378 -14.31 8.05 12.02
N ASP A 379 -13.41 8.46 11.20
CA ASP A 379 -13.42 8.22 9.76
C ASP A 379 -12.80 6.87 9.36
N LYS A 380 -11.93 6.32 10.21
CA LYS A 380 -11.24 5.04 10.01
C LYS A 380 -11.35 4.17 11.26
N SER A 381 -11.37 2.86 11.07
CA SER A 381 -11.36 1.88 12.17
C SER A 381 -9.96 1.59 12.71
N TYR A 382 -8.89 2.10 12.07
CA TYR A 382 -7.50 1.71 12.35
C TYR A 382 -7.28 0.19 12.36
N ASN A 383 -8.17 -0.52 11.65
CA ASN A 383 -8.10 -1.93 11.31
C ASN A 383 -8.72 -2.09 9.92
N GLU A 384 -7.91 -2.35 8.91
CA GLU A 384 -8.35 -2.38 7.50
C GLU A 384 -9.45 -3.43 7.26
N TYR A 385 -9.37 -4.56 7.94
CA TYR A 385 -10.35 -5.64 7.79
C TYR A 385 -11.73 -5.24 8.33
N LEU A 386 -11.76 -4.65 9.51
CA LEU A 386 -13.00 -4.13 10.11
C LEU A 386 -13.54 -2.95 9.28
N TYR A 387 -12.66 -2.08 8.77
CA TYR A 387 -13.06 -0.98 7.90
C TYR A 387 -13.74 -1.48 6.61
N ILE A 388 -13.20 -2.54 5.98
CA ILE A 388 -13.82 -3.15 4.81
C ILE A 388 -15.20 -3.71 5.14
N ALA A 389 -15.35 -4.43 6.26
CA ALA A 389 -16.63 -4.99 6.67
C ALA A 389 -17.66 -3.91 7.03
N ALA A 390 -17.24 -2.86 7.75
CA ALA A 390 -18.10 -1.76 8.17
C ALA A 390 -18.60 -0.92 6.98
N THR A 391 -17.74 -0.68 5.98
CA THR A 391 -18.07 0.20 4.84
C THR A 391 -18.63 -0.52 3.62
N ARG A 392 -18.26 -1.79 3.38
CA ARG A 392 -18.61 -2.57 2.16
C ARG A 392 -19.27 -3.90 2.47
N GLY A 393 -19.40 -4.25 3.74
CA GLY A 393 -20.07 -5.47 4.21
C GLY A 393 -19.15 -6.69 4.36
N ILE A 394 -19.66 -7.68 5.10
CA ILE A 394 -18.97 -8.95 5.32
C ILE A 394 -18.65 -9.70 4.00
N PRO A 395 -19.53 -9.76 2.98
CA PRO A 395 -19.20 -10.40 1.72
C PRO A 395 -17.96 -9.80 1.05
N ALA A 396 -17.81 -8.45 1.07
CA ALA A 396 -16.63 -7.78 0.52
C ALA A 396 -15.36 -8.13 1.30
N LEU A 397 -15.44 -8.19 2.63
CA LEU A 397 -14.33 -8.66 3.46
C LEU A 397 -13.92 -10.10 3.11
N LEU A 398 -14.88 -11.02 2.99
CA LEU A 398 -14.59 -12.43 2.67
C LEU A 398 -13.92 -12.58 1.30
N VAL A 399 -14.38 -11.85 0.29
CA VAL A 399 -13.75 -11.86 -1.04
C VAL A 399 -12.35 -11.22 -1.00
N TYR A 400 -12.18 -10.14 -0.24
CA TYR A 400 -10.86 -9.53 -0.04
C TYR A 400 -9.88 -10.49 0.65
N LEU A 401 -10.29 -11.17 1.70
CA LEU A 401 -9.48 -12.19 2.39
C LEU A 401 -9.17 -13.38 1.48
N ALA A 402 -10.12 -13.81 0.65
CA ALA A 402 -9.88 -14.86 -0.34
C ALA A 402 -8.84 -14.42 -1.39
N LEU A 403 -8.91 -13.17 -1.89
CA LEU A 403 -7.93 -12.60 -2.80
C LEU A 403 -6.55 -12.52 -2.13
N LEU A 404 -6.49 -12.04 -0.89
CA LEU A 404 -5.26 -11.93 -0.12
C LEU A 404 -4.61 -13.31 0.11
N ALA A 405 -5.39 -14.29 0.55
CA ALA A 405 -4.93 -15.67 0.76
C ALA A 405 -4.43 -16.31 -0.55
N ALA A 406 -5.17 -16.13 -1.65
CA ALA A 406 -4.76 -16.60 -2.97
C ALA A 406 -3.46 -15.94 -3.43
N THR A 407 -3.30 -14.63 -3.19
CA THR A 407 -2.09 -13.87 -3.52
C THR A 407 -0.90 -14.32 -2.68
N ILE A 408 -1.05 -14.49 -1.38
CA ILE A 408 -0.01 -15.04 -0.49
C ILE A 408 0.39 -16.45 -0.93
N ARG A 409 -0.58 -17.33 -1.21
CA ARG A 409 -0.31 -18.67 -1.74
C ARG A 409 0.50 -18.63 -3.03
N GLN A 410 0.16 -17.72 -3.95
CA GLN A 410 0.89 -17.56 -5.21
C GLN A 410 2.29 -16.98 -4.97
N ALA A 411 2.45 -16.02 -4.05
CA ALA A 411 3.74 -15.47 -3.66
C ALA A 411 4.66 -16.54 -3.03
N ILE A 412 4.12 -17.43 -2.19
CA ILE A 412 4.87 -18.58 -1.64
C ILE A 412 5.35 -19.51 -2.76
N ARG A 413 4.53 -19.76 -3.80
CA ARG A 413 4.98 -20.49 -4.98
C ARG A 413 6.13 -19.80 -5.69
N GLY A 414 6.04 -18.46 -5.83
CA GLY A 414 7.12 -17.66 -6.39
C GLY A 414 8.43 -17.75 -5.59
N VAL A 415 8.36 -17.86 -4.24
CA VAL A 415 9.56 -18.10 -3.43
C VAL A 415 10.18 -19.47 -3.73
N LYS A 416 9.39 -20.52 -3.98
CA LYS A 416 9.93 -21.82 -4.40
C LYS A 416 10.66 -21.72 -5.75
N GLU A 417 10.14 -20.92 -6.69
CA GLU A 417 10.82 -20.62 -7.96
C GLU A 417 12.14 -19.85 -7.72
N PHE A 418 12.14 -18.87 -6.82
CA PHE A 418 13.36 -18.16 -6.40
C PHE A 418 14.39 -19.10 -5.77
N LEU A 419 13.98 -20.09 -4.98
CA LEU A 419 14.90 -21.06 -4.40
C LEU A 419 15.58 -21.96 -5.47
N ALA A 420 14.96 -22.11 -6.65
CA ALA A 420 15.52 -22.79 -7.81
C ALA A 420 16.33 -21.86 -8.72
N ASP A 421 15.95 -20.56 -8.82
CA ASP A 421 16.62 -19.53 -9.63
C ASP A 421 16.77 -18.23 -8.82
N ARG A 422 17.95 -18.05 -8.23
CA ARG A 422 18.28 -16.92 -7.35
C ARG A 422 18.30 -15.55 -8.03
N GLU A 423 18.09 -15.46 -9.33
CA GLU A 423 17.93 -14.18 -10.03
C GLU A 423 16.57 -13.52 -9.79
N MET A 424 15.59 -14.30 -9.33
CA MET A 424 14.23 -13.85 -9.07
C MET A 424 14.03 -13.30 -7.64
N TRP A 425 14.99 -12.57 -7.09
CA TRP A 425 14.94 -12.02 -5.73
C TRP A 425 13.70 -11.16 -5.46
N PHE A 426 13.09 -10.60 -6.49
CA PHE A 426 11.82 -9.86 -6.35
C PHE A 426 10.64 -10.76 -5.90
N ARG A 427 10.70 -12.08 -6.10
CA ARG A 427 9.65 -13.01 -5.62
C ARG A 427 9.54 -13.04 -4.09
N PRO A 428 10.63 -13.29 -3.33
CA PRO A 428 10.59 -13.13 -1.87
C PRO A 428 10.29 -11.69 -1.44
N ALA A 429 10.68 -10.66 -2.21
CA ALA A 429 10.36 -9.28 -1.89
C ALA A 429 8.84 -9.02 -1.88
N LEU A 430 8.14 -9.53 -2.90
CA LEU A 430 6.67 -9.43 -2.98
C LEU A 430 5.99 -10.16 -1.81
N LEU A 431 6.43 -11.40 -1.50
CA LEU A 431 5.88 -12.14 -0.36
C LEU A 431 6.07 -11.39 0.95
N THR A 432 7.31 -10.94 1.20
CA THR A 432 7.67 -10.27 2.45
C THR A 432 6.89 -8.95 2.63
N ALA A 433 6.80 -8.13 1.58
CA ALA A 433 6.06 -6.87 1.63
C ALA A 433 4.56 -7.10 1.86
N ILE A 434 3.93 -8.04 1.14
CA ILE A 434 2.50 -8.33 1.24
C ILE A 434 2.15 -8.93 2.61
N LEU A 435 2.92 -9.90 3.09
CA LEU A 435 2.69 -10.50 4.42
C LEU A 435 2.83 -9.46 5.53
N ALA A 436 3.90 -8.67 5.49
CA ALA A 436 4.15 -7.66 6.50
C ALA A 436 3.05 -6.59 6.52
N TYR A 437 2.62 -6.12 5.34
CA TYR A 437 1.48 -5.21 5.24
C TYR A 437 0.20 -5.85 5.79
N SER A 438 -0.08 -7.11 5.46
CA SER A 438 -1.28 -7.80 5.94
C SER A 438 -1.31 -7.94 7.46
N VAL A 439 -0.15 -8.13 8.09
CA VAL A 439 -0.05 -8.18 9.56
C VAL A 439 -0.28 -6.80 10.16
N GLN A 440 0.37 -5.76 9.65
CA GLN A 440 0.21 -4.41 10.19
C GLN A 440 -1.19 -3.80 9.92
N ALA A 441 -1.91 -4.26 8.89
CA ALA A 441 -3.25 -3.82 8.55
C ALA A 441 -4.30 -4.07 9.66
N PHE A 442 -4.00 -4.92 10.65
CA PHE A 442 -4.78 -5.02 11.89
C PHE A 442 -4.68 -3.79 12.79
N PHE A 443 -3.64 -2.96 12.60
CA PHE A 443 -3.34 -1.78 13.41
C PHE A 443 -3.35 -0.50 12.60
N SER A 444 -3.78 -0.55 11.34
CA SER A 444 -3.83 0.57 10.41
C SER A 444 -5.05 0.43 9.49
N ALA A 445 -5.32 1.48 8.73
CA ALA A 445 -6.33 1.46 7.68
C ALA A 445 -5.69 1.78 6.33
N SER A 446 -6.38 1.39 5.25
CA SER A 446 -6.04 1.81 3.89
C SER A 446 -6.03 3.33 3.77
N ALA A 447 -5.13 3.87 2.97
CA ALA A 447 -5.07 5.28 2.60
C ALA A 447 -4.61 5.44 1.15
N VAL A 448 -5.06 6.50 0.47
CA VAL A 448 -4.68 6.79 -0.93
C VAL A 448 -3.16 6.95 -1.12
N THR A 449 -2.44 7.28 -0.06
CA THR A 449 -0.99 7.40 -0.03
C THR A 449 -0.25 6.07 0.04
N VAL A 450 -0.94 4.96 0.34
CA VAL A 450 -0.31 3.63 0.56
C VAL A 450 -0.98 2.53 -0.27
N ALA A 451 -2.31 2.48 -0.32
CA ALA A 451 -3.06 1.42 -0.97
C ALA A 451 -2.65 1.17 -2.43
N PRO A 452 -2.40 2.19 -3.28
CA PRO A 452 -1.97 1.95 -4.66
C PRO A 452 -0.72 1.06 -4.76
N PHE A 453 0.23 1.23 -3.84
CA PHE A 453 1.47 0.44 -3.82
C PHE A 453 1.23 -0.99 -3.36
N PHE A 454 0.36 -1.19 -2.38
CA PHE A 454 -0.03 -2.54 -1.95
C PHE A 454 -0.72 -3.31 -3.08
N TRP A 455 -1.69 -2.70 -3.76
CA TRP A 455 -2.39 -3.29 -4.90
C TRP A 455 -1.46 -3.56 -6.10
N LEU A 456 -0.51 -2.66 -6.34
CA LEU A 456 0.56 -2.83 -7.33
C LEU A 456 1.41 -4.08 -7.04
N LEU A 457 1.89 -4.23 -5.79
CA LEU A 457 2.70 -5.37 -5.39
C LEU A 457 1.92 -6.69 -5.45
N MET A 458 0.64 -6.68 -5.01
CA MET A 458 -0.25 -7.84 -5.19
C MET A 458 -0.41 -8.23 -6.66
N GLY A 459 -0.59 -7.26 -7.56
CA GLY A 459 -0.68 -7.51 -8.99
C GLY A 459 0.59 -8.16 -9.56
N PHE A 460 1.77 -7.75 -9.15
CA PHE A 460 3.03 -8.34 -9.59
C PHE A 460 3.18 -9.82 -9.19
N VAL A 461 2.58 -10.25 -8.11
CA VAL A 461 2.57 -11.68 -7.72
C VAL A 461 1.92 -12.54 -8.80
N TRP A 462 0.92 -12.02 -9.50
CA TRP A 462 0.15 -12.70 -10.54
C TRP A 462 0.73 -12.52 -11.94
N SER A 463 1.79 -11.72 -12.12
CA SER A 463 2.42 -11.51 -13.42
C SER A 463 3.03 -12.79 -13.96
N LYS A 464 2.77 -13.06 -15.25
CA LYS A 464 3.32 -14.20 -16.01
C LYS A 464 4.37 -13.69 -16.98
N PHE A 465 5.60 -14.13 -16.79
CA PHE A 465 6.71 -13.68 -17.65
C PHE A 465 6.75 -14.50 -18.94
N LEU A 466 6.70 -13.83 -20.09
CA LEU A 466 6.92 -14.45 -21.40
C LEU A 466 8.39 -14.85 -21.56
N GLY A 467 8.64 -16.06 -22.06
CA GLY A 467 9.99 -16.56 -22.28
C GLY A 467 10.60 -17.29 -21.09
N ASP A 468 9.80 -17.71 -20.10
CA ASP A 468 10.26 -18.67 -19.10
C ASP A 468 10.50 -20.04 -19.79
N PRO A 469 11.76 -20.53 -19.86
CA PRO A 469 12.08 -21.77 -20.57
C PRO A 469 11.42 -23.03 -19.95
N ARG A 470 10.60 -22.86 -18.90
CA ARG A 470 9.87 -23.93 -18.21
C ARG A 470 8.37 -23.99 -18.53
N LYS A 471 7.95 -23.40 -19.66
CA LYS A 471 6.61 -23.57 -20.22
C LYS A 471 6.65 -24.40 -21.48
#